data_3c238f978e79f5f2503576dae5c8fc18
#
_entry.id   3c238f978e79f5f2503576dae5c8fc18
#
_cell.length_a   1.000
_cell.length_b   1.000
_cell.length_c   1.000
_cell.angle_alpha   90.00
_cell.angle_beta   90.00
_cell.angle_gamma   90.00
#
_symmetry.space_group_name_H-M   'P 1'
#
loop_
_entity.id
_entity.type
_entity.pdbx_description
1 polymer ?
#
loop_
_entity_poly.entity_id
_entity_poly.type
_entity_poly.pdbx_seq_one_letter_code
_entity_poly.pdbx_strand_id
1 'polypeptide(L)'
;MKSRGKSAGLGILFNMIKVVNQNTMTNNLPFLDPQETIESDYSAFLAALKQTSFSGDINLSYGSRLAVSTDNSIYQQLPQAVLLPKSVEDLSLVGQTAAQFPAVRFSARGGGTGTNGQSLTPGLIVDLSRYMNKVLEVNADEQWVRVQAGVVKDQLNDILRPLGYFFAPDLSTSNRATIGGMISTDASGQGSLVYGKTSDHVLGLTSVLVDGTILTTQPMSMDDAKSLAQQPSVLGKIAAQLLATCIGKREQILAKFPRMNRFLTGYDLEHALNDEMTQLDISRVITGSEGSLVFVAEAKLNITAIAKHKALVNIKYDSFESALRHAPSMVAAKA
;
A
#
# COMPACT_ATOMS: atom_id res chain seq x y z
N MET A 1 -19.42 -6.62 -68.91
CA MET A 1 -20.01 -5.33 -68.52
C MET A 1 -19.39 -4.89 -67.21
N LYS A 2 -18.73 -3.74 -67.27
CA LYS A 2 -18.01 -3.10 -66.15
C LYS A 2 -19.01 -2.40 -65.21
N SER A 3 -18.86 -2.54 -63.92
CA SER A 3 -19.32 -1.48 -63.02
C SER A 3 -18.33 -1.27 -61.87
N ARG A 4 -17.80 -0.06 -61.83
CA ARG A 4 -16.91 0.52 -60.88
C ARG A 4 -17.69 0.80 -59.57
N GLY A 5 -17.21 0.27 -58.44
CA GLY A 5 -17.57 0.74 -57.09
C GLY A 5 -16.46 1.66 -56.56
N LYS A 6 -16.74 2.94 -56.42
CA LYS A 6 -15.82 3.99 -56.02
C LYS A 6 -15.46 3.92 -54.56
N SER A 7 -14.20 4.01 -54.27
CA SER A 7 -13.61 4.31 -52.98
C SER A 7 -13.95 5.74 -52.51
N ALA A 8 -15.04 5.90 -51.80
CA ALA A 8 -15.45 7.21 -51.23
C ALA A 8 -15.02 7.42 -49.76
N GLY A 9 -14.43 6.40 -49.11
CA GLY A 9 -14.07 6.45 -47.71
C GLY A 9 -12.71 7.05 -47.37
N LEU A 10 -11.76 6.97 -48.29
CA LEU A 10 -10.37 7.44 -48.01
C LEU A 10 -10.19 8.96 -48.25
N GLY A 11 -11.04 9.56 -49.09
CA GLY A 11 -10.96 10.98 -49.43
C GLY A 11 -11.43 11.92 -48.30
N ILE A 12 -12.34 11.47 -47.44
CA ILE A 12 -12.90 12.26 -46.35
C ILE A 12 -11.89 12.32 -45.16
N LEU A 13 -11.16 11.24 -44.94
CA LEU A 13 -10.13 11.23 -43.87
C LEU A 13 -8.92 12.14 -44.21
N PHE A 14 -8.52 12.17 -45.50
CA PHE A 14 -7.42 13.01 -45.98
C PHE A 14 -7.79 14.51 -46.03
N ASN A 15 -9.05 14.87 -46.25
CA ASN A 15 -9.50 16.25 -46.23
C ASN A 15 -9.71 16.78 -44.80
N MET A 16 -9.99 15.94 -43.80
CA MET A 16 -10.01 16.36 -42.38
C MET A 16 -8.61 16.67 -41.86
N ILE A 17 -7.58 16.01 -42.37
CA ILE A 17 -6.18 16.26 -41.97
C ILE A 17 -5.64 17.55 -42.64
N LYS A 18 -6.19 18.00 -43.75
CA LYS A 18 -5.75 19.20 -44.46
C LYS A 18 -6.31 20.53 -43.92
N VAL A 19 -7.25 20.53 -43.00
CA VAL A 19 -7.87 21.75 -42.45
C VAL A 19 -7.29 22.11 -41.06
N VAL A 20 -6.39 21.30 -40.51
CA VAL A 20 -5.65 21.71 -39.32
C VAL A 20 -4.51 22.62 -39.76
N ASN A 21 -4.80 23.92 -39.73
CA ASN A 21 -3.83 24.99 -40.02
C ASN A 21 -2.60 24.79 -39.13
N GLN A 22 -1.42 24.56 -39.71
CA GLN A 22 -0.18 24.30 -38.96
C GLN A 22 0.16 25.40 -37.95
N ASN A 23 -0.35 26.62 -38.17
CA ASN A 23 -0.15 27.76 -37.23
C ASN A 23 -1.10 27.73 -36.00
N THR A 24 -2.15 26.88 -35.98
CA THR A 24 -3.05 26.73 -34.81
C THR A 24 -2.69 25.52 -33.97
N MET A 25 -1.91 24.57 -34.50
CA MET A 25 -1.46 23.40 -33.73
C MET A 25 -0.38 23.71 -32.69
N THR A 26 0.41 24.75 -32.92
CA THR A 26 1.48 25.16 -31.97
C THR A 26 0.91 25.94 -30.77
N ASN A 27 -0.30 26.46 -30.86
CA ASN A 27 -0.89 27.30 -29.80
C ASN A 27 -2.00 26.62 -28.99
N ASN A 28 -2.37 25.36 -29.29
CA ASN A 28 -3.48 24.63 -28.61
C ASN A 28 -3.11 23.22 -28.16
N LEU A 29 -1.87 22.82 -28.17
CA LEU A 29 -1.47 21.77 -27.23
C LEU A 29 -1.65 22.39 -25.84
N PRO A 30 -2.32 21.69 -24.89
CA PRO A 30 -2.26 22.15 -23.51
C PRO A 30 -0.79 22.33 -23.19
N PHE A 31 -0.38 23.59 -23.09
CA PHE A 31 0.94 23.93 -22.62
C PHE A 31 0.99 23.28 -21.25
N LEU A 32 1.83 22.32 -21.11
CA LEU A 32 2.32 21.90 -19.81
C LEU A 32 3.04 23.15 -19.29
N ASP A 33 2.28 23.98 -18.54
CA ASP A 33 2.78 25.26 -18.10
C ASP A 33 4.04 24.99 -17.27
N PRO A 34 5.24 25.34 -17.78
CA PRO A 34 6.47 25.17 -17.01
C PRO A 34 6.49 26.05 -15.75
N GLN A 35 5.46 26.86 -15.52
CA GLN A 35 5.35 27.81 -14.44
C GLN A 35 4.28 27.43 -13.38
N GLU A 36 3.80 26.20 -13.31
CA GLU A 36 3.10 25.78 -12.09
C GLU A 36 4.08 25.90 -10.91
N THR A 37 4.01 27.04 -10.25
CA THR A 37 4.82 27.35 -9.08
C THR A 37 4.44 26.42 -7.94
N ILE A 38 5.42 25.77 -7.34
CA ILE A 38 5.25 25.06 -6.07
C ILE A 38 4.80 26.08 -5.03
N GLU A 39 3.74 25.76 -4.28
CA GLU A 39 3.26 26.62 -3.19
C GLU A 39 4.35 26.95 -2.17
N SER A 40 4.28 28.13 -1.57
CA SER A 40 5.34 28.67 -0.71
C SER A 40 5.73 27.76 0.45
N ASP A 41 4.73 27.16 1.13
CA ASP A 41 4.96 26.27 2.29
C ASP A 41 5.70 25.00 1.87
N TYR A 42 5.33 24.44 0.72
CA TYR A 42 6.03 23.26 0.18
C TYR A 42 7.43 23.62 -0.32
N SER A 43 7.61 24.77 -0.94
CA SER A 43 8.94 25.26 -1.36
C SER A 43 9.86 25.46 -0.16
N ALA A 44 9.36 26.05 0.95
CA ALA A 44 10.11 26.24 2.19
C ALA A 44 10.47 24.90 2.84
N PHE A 45 9.52 23.97 2.93
CA PHE A 45 9.77 22.60 3.41
C PHE A 45 10.88 21.90 2.58
N LEU A 46 10.77 21.93 1.25
CA LEU A 46 11.73 21.29 0.36
C LEU A 46 13.13 21.91 0.47
N ALA A 47 13.20 23.22 0.66
CA ALA A 47 14.46 23.92 0.92
C ALA A 47 15.07 23.49 2.26
N ALA A 48 14.25 23.37 3.33
CA ALA A 48 14.71 22.90 4.63
C ALA A 48 15.17 21.43 4.58
N LEU A 49 14.42 20.54 3.90
CA LEU A 49 14.80 19.14 3.74
C LEU A 49 16.14 18.97 3.03
N LYS A 50 16.42 19.80 2.01
CA LYS A 50 17.70 19.80 1.30
C LYS A 50 18.90 20.23 2.16
N GLN A 51 18.67 20.90 3.28
CA GLN A 51 19.74 21.27 4.23
C GLN A 51 20.05 20.16 5.22
N THR A 52 19.25 19.11 5.29
CA THR A 52 19.49 17.92 6.11
C THR A 52 20.39 16.93 5.36
N SER A 53 20.69 15.79 6.00
CA SER A 53 21.41 14.68 5.36
C SER A 53 20.49 13.78 4.50
N PHE A 54 19.31 14.26 4.08
CA PHE A 54 18.40 13.52 3.20
C PHE A 54 19.14 13.12 1.92
N SER A 55 19.25 11.83 1.68
CA SER A 55 19.98 11.24 0.55
C SER A 55 19.09 10.88 -0.64
N GLY A 56 17.79 10.95 -0.44
CA GLY A 56 16.78 10.63 -1.45
C GLY A 56 16.71 11.66 -2.58
N ASP A 57 15.90 11.37 -3.59
CA ASP A 57 15.66 12.32 -4.68
C ASP A 57 14.43 13.18 -4.40
N ILE A 58 14.46 14.43 -4.87
CA ILE A 58 13.34 15.38 -4.83
C ILE A 58 13.00 15.78 -6.26
N ASN A 59 11.87 15.33 -6.77
CA ASN A 59 11.43 15.58 -8.14
C ASN A 59 10.33 16.64 -8.19
N LEU A 60 10.67 17.77 -8.83
CA LEU A 60 9.79 18.94 -8.99
C LEU A 60 9.22 19.06 -10.41
N SER A 61 9.76 18.33 -11.38
CA SER A 61 9.36 18.45 -12.78
C SER A 61 7.88 18.07 -12.93
N TYR A 62 7.16 18.77 -13.78
CA TYR A 62 5.77 18.49 -14.09
C TYR A 62 5.56 17.03 -14.51
N GLY A 63 6.43 16.49 -15.38
CA GLY A 63 6.36 15.09 -15.84
C GLY A 63 6.45 14.09 -14.69
N SER A 64 7.36 14.29 -13.72
CA SER A 64 7.48 13.42 -12.55
C SER A 64 6.25 13.51 -11.65
N ARG A 65 5.69 14.70 -11.48
CA ARG A 65 4.48 14.94 -10.68
C ARG A 65 3.24 14.33 -11.35
N LEU A 66 3.14 14.51 -12.69
CA LEU A 66 2.05 13.95 -13.48
C LEU A 66 2.05 12.42 -13.48
N ALA A 67 3.21 11.78 -13.54
CA ALA A 67 3.34 10.32 -13.52
C ALA A 67 2.75 9.66 -12.27
N VAL A 68 2.69 10.38 -11.15
CA VAL A 68 2.13 9.91 -9.88
C VAL A 68 0.81 10.58 -9.50
N SER A 69 0.26 11.41 -10.39
CA SER A 69 -0.99 12.13 -10.16
C SER A 69 -2.25 11.28 -10.28
N THR A 70 -2.11 10.05 -10.75
CA THR A 70 -3.19 9.07 -10.88
C THR A 70 -2.80 7.76 -10.19
N ASP A 71 -3.79 6.98 -9.83
CA ASP A 71 -3.66 5.59 -9.39
C ASP A 71 -4.69 4.71 -10.14
N ASN A 72 -5.11 3.60 -9.59
CA ASN A 72 -6.12 2.75 -10.22
C ASN A 72 -7.57 3.20 -9.93
N SER A 73 -7.75 4.38 -9.31
CA SER A 73 -9.05 5.01 -9.09
C SER A 73 -9.47 5.90 -10.27
N ILE A 74 -10.62 6.53 -10.15
CA ILE A 74 -11.13 7.53 -11.11
C ILE A 74 -10.60 8.95 -10.81
N TYR A 75 -9.79 9.12 -9.76
CA TYR A 75 -9.33 10.42 -9.30
C TYR A 75 -7.98 10.80 -9.92
N GLN A 76 -7.74 12.10 -9.99
CA GLN A 76 -6.46 12.67 -10.37
C GLN A 76 -6.14 13.85 -9.45
N GLN A 77 -4.91 13.86 -8.89
CA GLN A 77 -4.42 14.91 -8.01
C GLN A 77 -2.95 15.17 -8.34
N LEU A 78 -2.63 16.35 -8.87
CA LEU A 78 -1.24 16.71 -9.15
C LEU A 78 -0.53 17.12 -7.85
N PRO A 79 0.51 16.40 -7.41
CA PRO A 79 1.23 16.75 -6.19
C PRO A 79 2.17 17.95 -6.40
N GLN A 80 2.59 18.60 -5.30
CA GLN A 80 3.60 19.66 -5.32
C GLN A 80 4.99 19.14 -5.67
N ALA A 81 5.37 17.96 -5.15
CA ALA A 81 6.62 17.29 -5.47
C ALA A 81 6.52 15.77 -5.18
N VAL A 82 7.51 15.03 -5.66
CA VAL A 82 7.71 13.62 -5.36
C VAL A 82 9.04 13.45 -4.63
N LEU A 83 8.97 12.90 -3.41
CA LEU A 83 10.10 12.51 -2.60
C LEU A 83 10.37 11.01 -2.78
N LEU A 84 11.61 10.64 -3.00
CA LEU A 84 12.06 9.27 -3.24
C LEU A 84 13.13 8.90 -2.19
N PRO A 85 12.72 8.56 -0.96
CA PRO A 85 13.66 8.21 0.10
C PRO A 85 14.40 6.91 -0.23
N LYS A 86 15.64 6.77 0.28
CA LYS A 86 16.50 5.60 0.09
C LYS A 86 16.62 4.73 1.34
N SER A 87 16.21 5.26 2.48
CA SER A 87 16.35 4.57 3.76
C SER A 87 15.27 4.98 4.77
N VAL A 88 15.24 4.28 5.90
CA VAL A 88 14.39 4.62 7.05
C VAL A 88 14.76 5.98 7.62
N GLU A 89 16.06 6.29 7.62
CA GLU A 89 16.61 7.58 8.09
C GLU A 89 16.12 8.73 7.18
N ASP A 90 16.08 8.54 5.87
CA ASP A 90 15.51 9.53 4.94
C ASP A 90 14.03 9.81 5.27
N LEU A 91 13.23 8.77 5.55
CA LEU A 91 11.83 8.95 5.98
C LEU A 91 11.74 9.70 7.31
N SER A 92 12.63 9.39 8.25
CA SER A 92 12.71 10.10 9.53
C SER A 92 13.01 11.58 9.33
N LEU A 93 13.96 11.93 8.45
CA LEU A 93 14.29 13.32 8.11
C LEU A 93 13.11 14.06 7.45
N VAL A 94 12.35 13.38 6.58
CA VAL A 94 11.11 13.94 6.02
C VAL A 94 10.14 14.31 7.13
N GLY A 95 9.89 13.42 8.10
CA GLY A 95 9.00 13.67 9.22
C GLY A 95 9.52 14.77 10.16
N GLN A 96 10.80 14.69 10.57
CA GLN A 96 11.42 15.71 11.43
C GLN A 96 11.34 17.11 10.83
N THR A 97 11.58 17.20 9.52
CA THR A 97 11.44 18.48 8.80
C THR A 97 9.98 18.91 8.77
N ALA A 98 9.03 17.98 8.53
CA ALA A 98 7.60 18.27 8.46
C ALA A 98 7.03 18.84 9.77
N ALA A 99 7.60 18.49 10.92
CA ALA A 99 7.20 19.03 12.22
C ALA A 99 7.29 20.57 12.28
N GLN A 100 8.13 21.19 11.45
CA GLN A 100 8.28 22.65 11.34
C GLN A 100 7.31 23.29 10.34
N PHE A 101 6.60 22.49 9.53
CA PHE A 101 5.72 22.93 8.44
C PHE A 101 4.33 22.29 8.55
N PRO A 102 3.48 22.69 9.48
CA PRO A 102 2.20 22.04 9.78
C PRO A 102 1.17 22.10 8.63
N ALA A 103 1.38 22.98 7.66
CA ALA A 103 0.53 23.09 6.47
C ALA A 103 0.85 21.99 5.43
N VAL A 104 2.05 21.40 5.44
CA VAL A 104 2.49 20.41 4.45
C VAL A 104 1.75 19.08 4.66
N ARG A 105 1.28 18.49 3.57
CA ARG A 105 0.56 17.22 3.55
C ARG A 105 1.33 16.20 2.74
N PHE A 106 1.24 14.94 3.15
CA PHE A 106 1.92 13.81 2.54
C PHE A 106 0.95 12.70 2.19
N SER A 107 1.29 11.94 1.15
CA SER A 107 0.74 10.61 0.91
C SER A 107 1.88 9.65 0.58
N ALA A 108 1.88 8.49 1.23
CA ALA A 108 2.78 7.40 0.86
C ALA A 108 2.32 6.77 -0.47
N ARG A 109 3.29 6.38 -1.31
CA ARG A 109 3.00 5.70 -2.56
C ARG A 109 3.88 4.47 -2.75
N GLY A 110 3.26 3.39 -3.17
CA GLY A 110 3.92 2.19 -3.69
C GLY A 110 3.56 2.01 -5.17
N GLY A 111 2.93 0.90 -5.53
CA GLY A 111 2.55 0.60 -6.91
C GLY A 111 1.39 1.41 -7.50
N GLY A 112 0.72 2.27 -6.73
CA GLY A 112 -0.44 3.04 -7.20
C GLY A 112 -1.62 2.17 -7.65
N THR A 113 -1.80 1.00 -7.04
CA THR A 113 -2.83 0.02 -7.41
C THR A 113 -4.13 0.13 -6.61
N GLY A 114 -4.19 1.07 -5.67
CA GLY A 114 -5.40 1.38 -4.90
C GLY A 114 -6.50 1.96 -5.79
N THR A 115 -7.77 1.67 -5.45
CA THR A 115 -8.95 2.06 -6.24
C THR A 115 -9.74 3.21 -5.64
N ASN A 116 -9.30 3.75 -4.51
CA ASN A 116 -10.03 4.77 -3.75
C ASN A 116 -9.30 6.13 -3.71
N GLY A 117 -8.19 6.30 -4.44
CA GLY A 117 -7.41 7.53 -4.44
C GLY A 117 -6.52 7.75 -3.21
N GLN A 118 -6.35 6.74 -2.36
CA GLN A 118 -5.60 6.84 -1.11
C GLN A 118 -4.10 7.14 -1.30
N SER A 119 -3.55 6.88 -2.48
CA SER A 119 -2.16 7.21 -2.83
C SER A 119 -2.00 8.59 -3.47
N LEU A 120 -3.07 9.38 -3.56
CA LEU A 120 -3.09 10.69 -4.21
C LEU A 120 -3.15 11.82 -3.18
N THR A 121 -2.53 12.94 -3.51
CA THR A 121 -2.55 14.16 -2.68
C THR A 121 -2.21 15.37 -3.54
N PRO A 122 -2.79 16.55 -3.28
CA PRO A 122 -2.26 17.80 -3.83
C PRO A 122 -0.97 18.26 -3.13
N GLY A 123 -0.55 17.58 -2.04
CA GLY A 123 0.67 17.86 -1.30
C GLY A 123 1.90 17.14 -1.84
N LEU A 124 2.64 16.43 -1.02
CA LEU A 124 3.85 15.71 -1.37
C LEU A 124 3.60 14.20 -1.45
N ILE A 125 4.01 13.58 -2.54
CA ILE A 125 4.08 12.12 -2.64
C ILE A 125 5.42 11.65 -2.07
N VAL A 126 5.37 10.65 -1.18
CA VAL A 126 6.54 9.92 -0.70
C VAL A 126 6.52 8.53 -1.35
N ASP A 127 7.28 8.36 -2.42
CA ASP A 127 7.31 7.13 -3.20
C ASP A 127 8.44 6.21 -2.71
N LEU A 128 8.05 5.08 -2.14
CA LEU A 128 8.96 4.09 -1.58
C LEU A 128 9.37 3.02 -2.59
N SER A 129 8.72 2.97 -3.76
CA SER A 129 8.90 1.87 -4.73
C SER A 129 10.25 1.90 -5.43
N ARG A 130 10.85 3.08 -5.58
CA ARG A 130 12.06 3.25 -6.41
C ARG A 130 13.34 2.75 -5.74
N TYR A 131 13.53 3.03 -4.46
CA TYR A 131 14.79 2.75 -3.76
C TYR A 131 14.64 1.81 -2.57
N MET A 132 13.49 1.82 -1.90
CA MET A 132 13.21 0.98 -0.74
C MET A 132 12.53 -0.33 -1.17
N ASN A 133 13.17 -1.08 -2.06
CA ASN A 133 12.59 -2.26 -2.73
C ASN A 133 13.48 -3.51 -2.60
N LYS A 134 14.22 -3.63 -1.51
CA LYS A 134 15.13 -4.76 -1.27
C LYS A 134 14.47 -5.81 -0.37
N VAL A 135 14.71 -7.08 -0.69
CA VAL A 135 14.56 -8.19 0.25
C VAL A 135 15.82 -8.18 1.11
N LEU A 136 15.65 -7.95 2.41
CA LEU A 136 16.75 -7.72 3.35
C LEU A 136 17.29 -9.04 3.92
N GLU A 137 16.37 -9.97 4.21
CA GLU A 137 16.71 -11.24 4.83
C GLU A 137 15.63 -12.27 4.54
N VAL A 138 16.02 -13.52 4.32
CA VAL A 138 15.10 -14.67 4.20
C VAL A 138 15.57 -15.75 5.19
N ASN A 139 14.70 -16.11 6.11
CA ASN A 139 14.90 -17.23 7.02
C ASN A 139 13.90 -18.35 6.69
N ALA A 140 14.34 -19.31 5.87
CA ALA A 140 13.52 -20.42 5.43
C ALA A 140 13.21 -21.41 6.56
N ASP A 141 14.12 -21.57 7.53
CA ASP A 141 13.96 -22.51 8.65
C ASP A 141 12.86 -22.03 9.62
N GLU A 142 12.82 -20.74 9.90
CA GLU A 142 11.78 -20.09 10.73
C GLU A 142 10.59 -19.57 9.92
N GLN A 143 10.61 -19.72 8.60
CA GLN A 143 9.54 -19.37 7.67
C GLN A 143 9.14 -17.88 7.71
N TRP A 144 10.14 -17.00 7.65
CA TRP A 144 9.88 -15.57 7.53
C TRP A 144 10.85 -14.87 6.56
N VAL A 145 10.43 -13.69 6.13
CA VAL A 145 11.23 -12.79 5.29
C VAL A 145 11.15 -11.37 5.84
N ARG A 146 12.25 -10.61 5.75
CA ARG A 146 12.27 -9.17 6.02
C ARG A 146 12.51 -8.42 4.72
N VAL A 147 11.61 -7.47 4.45
CA VAL A 147 11.58 -6.72 3.17
C VAL A 147 11.34 -5.24 3.41
N GLN A 148 11.81 -4.42 2.49
CA GLN A 148 11.44 -3.02 2.40
C GLN A 148 10.05 -2.84 1.75
N ALA A 149 9.36 -1.77 2.09
CA ALA A 149 7.97 -1.52 1.70
C ALA A 149 7.73 -1.44 0.18
N GLY A 150 8.73 -1.04 -0.59
CA GLY A 150 8.65 -0.93 -2.04
C GLY A 150 8.85 -2.24 -2.81
N VAL A 151 9.12 -3.37 -2.14
CA VAL A 151 9.22 -4.68 -2.79
C VAL A 151 7.87 -5.04 -3.41
N VAL A 152 7.87 -5.41 -4.70
CA VAL A 152 6.67 -5.88 -5.41
C VAL A 152 6.40 -7.33 -5.05
N LYS A 153 5.14 -7.69 -4.80
CA LYS A 153 4.74 -9.03 -4.35
C LYS A 153 5.26 -10.16 -5.24
N ASP A 154 5.12 -10.04 -6.57
CA ASP A 154 5.58 -11.10 -7.48
C ASP A 154 7.10 -11.21 -7.48
N GLN A 155 7.83 -10.11 -7.38
CA GLN A 155 9.29 -10.11 -7.24
C GLN A 155 9.73 -10.81 -5.94
N LEU A 156 9.01 -10.60 -4.83
CA LEU A 156 9.23 -11.34 -3.59
C LEU A 156 9.01 -12.84 -3.81
N ASN A 157 7.92 -13.21 -4.46
CA ASN A 157 7.61 -14.60 -4.74
C ASN A 157 8.60 -15.27 -5.70
N ASP A 158 9.20 -14.52 -6.63
CA ASP A 158 10.26 -15.04 -7.50
C ASP A 158 11.53 -15.39 -6.72
N ILE A 159 11.83 -14.64 -5.64
CA ILE A 159 12.94 -14.95 -4.72
C ILE A 159 12.61 -16.14 -3.80
N LEU A 160 11.37 -16.25 -3.32
CA LEU A 160 10.97 -17.29 -2.37
C LEU A 160 10.71 -18.65 -3.04
N ARG A 161 10.25 -18.67 -4.28
CA ARG A 161 9.87 -19.90 -5.01
C ARG A 161 10.98 -20.96 -5.11
N PRO A 162 12.25 -20.60 -5.42
CA PRO A 162 13.34 -21.54 -5.42
C PRO A 162 13.62 -22.18 -4.05
N LEU A 163 13.21 -21.51 -2.96
CA LEU A 163 13.34 -22.00 -1.59
C LEU A 163 12.13 -22.85 -1.16
N GLY A 164 11.12 -23.01 -2.03
CA GLY A 164 9.91 -23.78 -1.74
C GLY A 164 8.84 -23.00 -0.98
N TYR A 165 8.92 -21.67 -0.96
CA TYR A 165 8.00 -20.78 -0.24
C TYR A 165 7.36 -19.75 -1.13
N PHE A 166 6.32 -19.08 -0.62
CA PHE A 166 5.69 -17.90 -1.23
C PHE A 166 5.04 -17.02 -0.15
N PHE A 167 4.85 -15.76 -0.46
CA PHE A 167 4.03 -14.84 0.32
C PHE A 167 2.57 -15.00 -0.13
N ALA A 168 1.73 -15.49 0.76
CA ALA A 168 0.45 -16.07 0.42
C ALA A 168 -0.68 -15.09 0.09
N PRO A 169 -0.83 -13.88 0.72
CA PRO A 169 -1.91 -12.96 0.36
C PRO A 169 -1.91 -12.68 -1.13
N ASP A 170 -3.01 -12.99 -1.81
CA ASP A 170 -3.11 -12.86 -3.27
C ASP A 170 -3.94 -11.65 -3.69
N LEU A 171 -3.63 -11.08 -4.85
CA LEU A 171 -4.35 -9.94 -5.44
C LEU A 171 -4.12 -9.88 -6.95
N SER A 172 -5.08 -9.32 -7.68
CA SER A 172 -5.05 -9.21 -9.15
C SER A 172 -3.90 -8.33 -9.68
N THR A 173 -3.37 -7.43 -8.83
CA THR A 173 -2.29 -6.50 -9.16
C THR A 173 -0.93 -6.92 -8.60
N SER A 174 -0.74 -8.21 -8.28
CA SER A 174 0.46 -8.75 -7.62
C SER A 174 1.78 -8.39 -8.32
N ASN A 175 1.73 -8.18 -9.64
CA ASN A 175 2.87 -7.79 -10.47
C ASN A 175 3.28 -6.30 -10.28
N ARG A 176 2.52 -5.51 -9.52
CA ARG A 176 2.77 -4.07 -9.28
C ARG A 176 2.56 -3.65 -7.83
N ALA A 177 1.70 -4.35 -7.10
CA ALA A 177 1.42 -4.04 -5.70
C ALA A 177 2.67 -4.25 -4.86
N THR A 178 3.03 -3.24 -4.09
CA THR A 178 4.16 -3.28 -3.17
C THR A 178 3.73 -3.78 -1.80
N ILE A 179 4.66 -4.37 -1.06
CA ILE A 179 4.42 -4.89 0.30
C ILE A 179 3.88 -3.80 1.22
N GLY A 180 4.47 -2.59 1.20
CA GLY A 180 3.96 -1.46 2.00
C GLY A 180 2.54 -1.06 1.63
N GLY A 181 2.19 -1.06 0.34
CA GLY A 181 0.82 -0.85 -0.12
C GLY A 181 -0.14 -1.94 0.34
N MET A 182 0.28 -3.21 0.29
CA MET A 182 -0.51 -4.35 0.78
C MET A 182 -0.76 -4.27 2.28
N ILE A 183 0.24 -3.87 3.06
CA ILE A 183 0.11 -3.65 4.51
C ILE A 183 -0.85 -2.47 4.78
N SER A 184 -0.67 -1.35 4.09
CA SER A 184 -1.52 -0.17 4.30
C SER A 184 -2.99 -0.43 4.03
N THR A 185 -3.33 -1.29 3.06
CA THR A 185 -4.73 -1.63 2.72
C THR A 185 -5.22 -2.93 3.35
N ASP A 186 -4.41 -3.62 4.14
CA ASP A 186 -4.67 -4.99 4.60
C ASP A 186 -5.15 -5.89 3.44
N ALA A 187 -4.36 -5.88 2.36
CA ALA A 187 -4.75 -6.47 1.09
C ALA A 187 -5.05 -7.96 1.19
N SER A 188 -6.12 -8.38 0.51
CA SER A 188 -6.54 -9.76 0.42
C SER A 188 -7.17 -10.04 -0.95
N GLY A 189 -7.16 -11.28 -1.39
CA GLY A 189 -7.67 -11.66 -2.70
C GLY A 189 -8.30 -13.04 -2.72
N GLN A 190 -8.25 -13.70 -3.86
CA GLN A 190 -8.96 -14.95 -4.12
C GLN A 190 -8.58 -16.08 -3.14
N GLY A 191 -7.30 -16.14 -2.72
CA GLY A 191 -6.82 -17.14 -1.77
C GLY A 191 -7.09 -16.85 -0.30
N SER A 192 -7.70 -15.71 0.05
CA SER A 192 -7.84 -15.25 1.43
C SER A 192 -8.71 -16.16 2.32
N LEU A 193 -9.58 -16.97 1.72
CA LEU A 193 -10.35 -17.97 2.46
C LEU A 193 -9.45 -19.02 3.12
N VAL A 194 -8.35 -19.37 2.47
CA VAL A 194 -7.38 -20.39 2.94
C VAL A 194 -6.20 -19.72 3.65
N TYR A 195 -5.69 -18.63 3.08
CA TYR A 195 -4.42 -18.02 3.49
C TYR A 195 -4.59 -16.73 4.31
N GLY A 196 -5.83 -16.25 4.51
CA GLY A 196 -6.06 -15.01 5.23
C GLY A 196 -5.72 -13.76 4.41
N LYS A 197 -5.53 -12.66 5.10
CA LYS A 197 -5.18 -11.34 4.57
C LYS A 197 -3.75 -10.95 4.94
N THR A 198 -3.29 -9.80 4.49
CA THR A 198 -1.92 -9.33 4.75
C THR A 198 -1.61 -9.23 6.25
N SER A 199 -2.54 -8.74 7.07
CA SER A 199 -2.37 -8.66 8.53
C SER A 199 -2.09 -10.00 9.22
N ASP A 200 -2.56 -11.10 8.66
CA ASP A 200 -2.33 -12.45 9.20
C ASP A 200 -0.90 -12.95 8.93
N HIS A 201 -0.15 -12.23 8.10
CA HIS A 201 1.21 -12.55 7.72
C HIS A 201 2.25 -11.54 8.22
N VAL A 202 1.84 -10.44 8.84
CA VAL A 202 2.76 -9.45 9.42
C VAL A 202 3.25 -9.93 10.78
N LEU A 203 4.57 -10.16 10.89
CA LEU A 203 5.24 -10.53 12.14
C LEU A 203 5.85 -9.34 12.85
N GLY A 204 6.02 -8.22 12.15
CA GLY A 204 6.54 -6.98 12.70
C GLY A 204 6.75 -5.93 11.62
N LEU A 205 6.80 -4.67 12.02
CA LEU A 205 6.98 -3.52 11.13
C LEU A 205 8.07 -2.59 11.66
N THR A 206 8.84 -2.00 10.74
CA THR A 206 9.57 -0.75 10.95
C THR A 206 8.81 0.34 10.22
N SER A 207 8.38 1.35 10.95
CA SER A 207 7.52 2.42 10.45
C SER A 207 8.04 3.78 10.92
N VAL A 208 7.67 4.85 10.25
CA VAL A 208 8.05 6.22 10.60
C VAL A 208 6.79 7.07 10.76
N LEU A 209 6.65 7.73 11.90
CA LEU A 209 5.58 8.68 12.16
C LEU A 209 5.81 9.99 11.39
N VAL A 210 4.77 10.80 11.30
CA VAL A 210 4.82 12.11 10.62
C VAL A 210 5.79 13.11 11.27
N ASP A 211 6.18 12.90 12.54
CA ASP A 211 7.19 13.70 13.25
C ASP A 211 8.62 13.14 13.08
N GLY A 212 8.79 12.08 12.30
CA GLY A 212 10.07 11.41 12.07
C GLY A 212 10.44 10.35 13.09
N THR A 213 9.61 10.10 14.10
CA THR A 213 9.86 9.02 15.09
C THR A 213 9.82 7.66 14.40
N ILE A 214 10.89 6.89 14.54
CA ILE A 214 10.96 5.50 14.04
C ILE A 214 10.33 4.58 15.07
N LEU A 215 9.39 3.75 14.63
CA LEU A 215 8.72 2.73 15.43
C LEU A 215 9.08 1.35 14.92
N THR A 216 9.47 0.45 15.83
CA THR A 216 9.55 -0.99 15.57
C THR A 216 8.46 -1.67 16.37
N THR A 217 7.58 -2.39 15.69
CA THR A 217 6.42 -3.07 16.29
C THR A 217 6.44 -4.55 15.95
N GLN A 218 6.02 -5.34 16.91
CA GLN A 218 5.79 -6.79 16.80
C GLN A 218 4.85 -7.22 17.92
N PRO A 219 4.21 -8.40 17.86
CA PRO A 219 3.45 -8.93 18.96
C PRO A 219 4.31 -9.00 20.23
N MET A 220 3.77 -8.56 21.35
CA MET A 220 4.45 -8.55 22.64
C MET A 220 3.56 -9.11 23.76
N SER A 221 4.15 -9.67 24.81
CA SER A 221 3.39 -10.13 25.97
C SER A 221 2.66 -8.97 26.65
N MET A 222 1.58 -9.28 27.38
CA MET A 222 0.84 -8.27 28.14
C MET A 222 1.72 -7.55 29.17
N ASP A 223 2.68 -8.24 29.77
CA ASP A 223 3.57 -7.66 30.77
C ASP A 223 4.58 -6.70 30.12
N ASP A 224 5.13 -7.07 28.96
CA ASP A 224 5.98 -6.18 28.16
C ASP A 224 5.19 -4.96 27.68
N ALA A 225 3.94 -5.14 27.25
CA ALA A 225 3.07 -4.06 26.80
C ALA A 225 2.77 -3.08 27.92
N LYS A 226 2.50 -3.55 29.15
CA LYS A 226 2.30 -2.70 30.34
C LYS A 226 3.58 -1.98 30.73
N SER A 227 4.73 -2.67 30.69
CA SER A 227 6.03 -2.05 30.92
C SER A 227 6.34 -0.95 29.90
N LEU A 228 6.09 -1.22 28.62
CA LEU A 228 6.23 -0.25 27.55
C LEU A 228 5.32 0.97 27.76
N ALA A 229 4.07 0.74 28.17
CA ALA A 229 3.07 1.79 28.40
C ALA A 229 3.47 2.80 29.53
N GLN A 230 4.39 2.41 30.40
CA GLN A 230 4.92 3.29 31.45
C GLN A 230 6.09 4.17 30.99
N GLN A 231 6.63 3.87 29.80
CA GLN A 231 7.76 4.64 29.27
C GLN A 231 7.29 6.00 28.72
N PRO A 232 8.06 7.08 28.89
CA PRO A 232 7.70 8.40 28.36
C PRO A 232 7.89 8.51 26.84
N SER A 233 8.27 7.45 26.17
CA SER A 233 8.47 7.39 24.71
C SER A 233 7.15 7.52 23.93
N VAL A 234 7.23 7.89 22.66
CA VAL A 234 6.06 7.94 21.77
C VAL A 234 5.40 6.56 21.67
N LEU A 235 6.19 5.50 21.50
CA LEU A 235 5.69 4.14 21.45
C LEU A 235 5.02 3.72 22.76
N GLY A 236 5.57 4.13 23.90
CA GLY A 236 4.96 3.90 25.22
C GLY A 236 3.59 4.57 25.34
N LYS A 237 3.44 5.80 24.88
CA LYS A 237 2.14 6.51 24.85
C LYS A 237 1.13 5.82 23.93
N ILE A 238 1.57 5.33 22.78
CA ILE A 238 0.73 4.55 21.85
C ILE A 238 0.27 3.26 22.54
N ALA A 239 1.19 2.51 23.15
CA ALA A 239 0.86 1.27 23.86
C ALA A 239 -0.13 1.53 25.01
N ALA A 240 0.09 2.57 25.82
CA ALA A 240 -0.81 2.96 26.90
C ALA A 240 -2.23 3.27 26.38
N GLN A 241 -2.34 4.05 25.31
CA GLN A 241 -3.63 4.40 24.71
C GLN A 241 -4.35 3.19 24.13
N LEU A 242 -3.62 2.30 23.45
CA LEU A 242 -4.19 1.07 22.89
C LEU A 242 -4.66 0.12 23.97
N LEU A 243 -3.85 -0.11 25.01
CA LEU A 243 -4.26 -0.93 26.15
C LEU A 243 -5.52 -0.38 26.83
N ALA A 244 -5.54 0.93 27.12
CA ALA A 244 -6.71 1.57 27.74
C ALA A 244 -7.96 1.43 26.85
N THR A 245 -7.82 1.60 25.53
CA THR A 245 -8.94 1.49 24.59
C THR A 245 -9.40 0.06 24.41
N CYS A 246 -8.47 -0.85 24.09
CA CYS A 246 -8.82 -2.23 23.76
C CYS A 246 -9.29 -3.05 24.97
N ILE A 247 -8.77 -2.78 26.16
CA ILE A 247 -9.25 -3.41 27.40
C ILE A 247 -10.56 -2.74 27.84
N GLY A 248 -10.56 -1.40 27.99
CA GLY A 248 -11.71 -0.69 28.55
C GLY A 248 -12.96 -0.70 27.67
N LYS A 249 -12.83 -0.96 26.36
CA LYS A 249 -13.93 -1.02 25.41
C LYS A 249 -14.04 -2.38 24.71
N ARG A 250 -13.45 -3.45 25.26
CA ARG A 250 -13.39 -4.78 24.60
C ARG A 250 -14.76 -5.26 24.15
N GLU A 251 -15.75 -5.23 25.02
CA GLU A 251 -17.13 -5.66 24.69
C GLU A 251 -17.72 -4.84 23.54
N GLN A 252 -17.53 -3.52 23.56
CA GLN A 252 -18.03 -2.64 22.49
C GLN A 252 -17.32 -2.90 21.17
N ILE A 253 -16.01 -3.14 21.20
CA ILE A 253 -15.21 -3.49 20.02
C ILE A 253 -15.75 -4.80 19.43
N LEU A 254 -15.84 -5.86 20.23
CA LEU A 254 -16.31 -7.18 19.77
C LEU A 254 -17.77 -7.15 19.28
N ALA A 255 -18.62 -6.28 19.83
CA ALA A 255 -20.01 -6.14 19.40
C ALA A 255 -20.16 -5.35 18.08
N LYS A 256 -19.21 -4.45 17.78
CA LYS A 256 -19.28 -3.54 16.64
C LYS A 256 -18.50 -4.02 15.42
N PHE A 257 -17.39 -4.72 15.63
CA PHE A 257 -16.56 -5.21 14.54
C PHE A 257 -17.25 -6.36 13.81
N PRO A 258 -17.29 -6.35 12.46
CA PRO A 258 -17.90 -7.43 11.69
C PRO A 258 -17.09 -8.72 11.84
N ARG A 259 -17.76 -9.80 12.27
CA ARG A 259 -17.14 -11.13 12.36
C ARG A 259 -17.07 -11.79 10.99
N MET A 260 -16.16 -11.31 10.16
CA MET A 260 -15.90 -11.82 8.81
C MET A 260 -14.40 -12.02 8.63
N ASN A 261 -14.01 -13.08 7.95
CA ASN A 261 -12.61 -13.37 7.64
C ASN A 261 -11.95 -12.29 6.77
N ARG A 262 -12.75 -11.43 6.17
CA ARG A 262 -12.30 -10.38 5.27
C ARG A 262 -13.11 -9.12 5.53
N PHE A 263 -12.67 -8.32 6.47
CA PHE A 263 -13.20 -6.99 6.64
C PHE A 263 -12.08 -5.94 6.56
N LEU A 264 -12.39 -4.77 6.02
CA LEU A 264 -11.45 -3.72 5.68
C LEU A 264 -12.03 -2.34 6.06
N THR A 265 -12.46 -2.18 7.31
CA THR A 265 -13.11 -0.94 7.74
C THR A 265 -12.42 -0.36 8.97
N GLY A 266 -11.54 0.61 8.72
CA GLY A 266 -10.85 1.33 9.78
C GLY A 266 -9.73 0.55 10.45
N TYR A 267 -9.32 1.00 11.63
CA TYR A 267 -8.22 0.41 12.38
C TYR A 267 -8.63 -0.88 13.08
N ASP A 268 -7.82 -1.91 12.98
CA ASP A 268 -8.08 -3.21 13.59
C ASP A 268 -7.84 -3.19 15.10
N LEU A 269 -8.82 -2.71 15.83
CA LEU A 269 -8.81 -2.72 17.30
C LEU A 269 -9.18 -4.08 17.88
N GLU A 270 -9.87 -4.95 17.11
CA GLU A 270 -10.29 -6.27 17.55
C GLU A 270 -9.08 -7.16 17.80
N HIS A 271 -8.16 -7.23 16.81
CA HIS A 271 -6.99 -8.09 16.87
C HIS A 271 -5.73 -7.40 17.41
N ALA A 272 -5.83 -6.12 17.80
CA ALA A 272 -4.74 -5.46 18.54
C ALA A 272 -4.44 -6.14 19.87
N LEU A 273 -5.46 -6.76 20.50
CA LEU A 273 -5.31 -7.74 21.58
C LEU A 273 -5.80 -9.09 21.09
N ASN A 274 -5.03 -10.15 21.34
CA ASN A 274 -5.50 -11.51 21.08
C ASN A 274 -6.71 -11.87 21.97
N ASP A 275 -7.44 -12.94 21.63
CA ASP A 275 -8.68 -13.33 22.31
C ASP A 275 -8.45 -13.64 23.79
N GLU A 276 -7.31 -14.24 24.13
CA GLU A 276 -6.90 -14.55 25.49
C GLU A 276 -6.45 -13.33 26.28
N MET A 277 -6.34 -12.15 25.65
CA MET A 277 -5.83 -10.89 26.23
C MET A 277 -4.42 -11.04 26.82
N THR A 278 -3.59 -11.88 26.26
CA THR A 278 -2.22 -12.16 26.70
C THR A 278 -1.15 -11.45 25.87
N GLN A 279 -1.53 -10.94 24.67
CA GLN A 279 -0.60 -10.27 23.75
C GLN A 279 -1.22 -9.01 23.17
N LEU A 280 -0.38 -7.95 23.05
CA LEU A 280 -0.66 -6.73 22.30
C LEU A 280 0.16 -6.75 21.00
N ASP A 281 -0.50 -6.44 19.87
CA ASP A 281 0.14 -6.23 18.58
C ASP A 281 -0.26 -4.88 17.96
N ILE A 282 0.65 -3.91 18.04
CA ILE A 282 0.46 -2.57 17.47
C ILE A 282 0.47 -2.65 15.93
N SER A 283 1.16 -3.64 15.34
CA SER A 283 1.23 -3.82 13.89
C SER A 283 -0.15 -4.07 13.26
N ARG A 284 -1.11 -4.65 14.03
CA ARG A 284 -2.50 -4.84 13.60
C ARG A 284 -3.21 -3.52 13.32
N VAL A 285 -2.96 -2.49 14.15
CA VAL A 285 -3.58 -1.17 13.97
C VAL A 285 -2.94 -0.40 12.80
N ILE A 286 -1.65 -0.61 12.58
CA ILE A 286 -0.94 -0.02 11.43
C ILE A 286 -1.38 -0.67 10.12
N THR A 287 -1.54 -1.99 10.11
CA THR A 287 -2.01 -2.74 8.94
C THR A 287 -3.48 -2.41 8.67
N GLY A 288 -3.78 -1.94 7.47
CA GLY A 288 -5.12 -1.46 7.10
C GLY A 288 -5.39 0.02 7.45
N SER A 289 -4.38 0.77 7.92
CA SER A 289 -4.54 2.19 8.26
C SER A 289 -4.54 3.12 7.04
N GLU A 290 -4.42 2.60 5.83
CA GLU A 290 -4.44 3.34 4.55
C GLU A 290 -3.40 4.48 4.49
N GLY A 291 -2.25 4.32 5.19
CA GLY A 291 -1.20 5.33 5.25
C GLY A 291 -1.52 6.54 6.14
N SER A 292 -2.59 6.50 6.93
CA SER A 292 -3.02 7.63 7.78
C SER A 292 -2.23 7.75 9.10
N LEU A 293 -1.50 6.72 9.52
CA LEU A 293 -0.78 6.69 10.79
C LEU A 293 0.74 6.82 10.64
N VAL A 294 1.31 6.11 9.67
CA VAL A 294 2.76 5.99 9.51
C VAL A 294 3.16 5.83 8.05
N PHE A 295 4.43 6.06 7.75
CA PHE A 295 5.10 5.47 6.58
C PHE A 295 5.61 4.09 6.97
N VAL A 296 5.11 3.03 6.36
CA VAL A 296 5.68 1.69 6.52
C VAL A 296 6.97 1.62 5.72
N ALA A 297 8.10 1.38 6.40
CA ALA A 297 9.43 1.34 5.78
C ALA A 297 9.89 -0.09 5.50
N GLU A 298 9.75 -0.98 6.49
CA GLU A 298 10.13 -2.39 6.40
C GLU A 298 9.08 -3.28 7.08
N ALA A 299 9.00 -4.52 6.65
CA ALA A 299 8.14 -5.54 7.23
C ALA A 299 8.89 -6.87 7.41
N LYS A 300 8.66 -7.52 8.54
CA LYS A 300 8.91 -8.95 8.75
C LYS A 300 7.60 -9.68 8.49
N LEU A 301 7.63 -10.62 7.55
CA LEU A 301 6.45 -11.32 7.06
C LEU A 301 6.66 -12.82 7.19
N ASN A 302 5.64 -13.58 7.57
CA ASN A 302 5.71 -15.02 7.44
C ASN A 302 5.60 -15.43 5.97
N ILE A 303 6.19 -16.57 5.63
CA ILE A 303 6.14 -17.18 4.31
C ILE A 303 5.52 -18.57 4.41
N THR A 304 4.77 -18.93 3.38
CA THR A 304 4.00 -20.18 3.33
C THR A 304 4.71 -21.19 2.42
N ALA A 305 4.80 -22.44 2.86
CA ALA A 305 5.36 -23.49 2.03
C ALA A 305 4.48 -23.75 0.80
N ILE A 306 5.10 -23.94 -0.36
CA ILE A 306 4.40 -24.27 -1.60
C ILE A 306 3.90 -25.72 -1.50
N ALA A 307 2.61 -25.93 -1.76
CA ALA A 307 2.02 -27.27 -1.81
C ALA A 307 2.72 -28.13 -2.87
N LYS A 308 3.19 -29.32 -2.46
CA LYS A 308 3.89 -30.26 -3.35
C LYS A 308 3.01 -30.77 -4.50
N HIS A 309 1.70 -30.86 -4.26
CA HIS A 309 0.74 -31.35 -5.23
C HIS A 309 -0.46 -30.40 -5.29
N LYS A 310 -0.96 -30.15 -6.49
CA LYS A 310 -2.16 -29.36 -6.75
C LYS A 310 -3.06 -30.14 -7.68
N ALA A 311 -4.37 -30.14 -7.41
CA ALA A 311 -5.36 -30.75 -8.26
C ALA A 311 -6.46 -29.71 -8.53
N LEU A 312 -6.99 -29.70 -9.75
CA LEU A 312 -8.15 -28.93 -10.13
C LEU A 312 -9.34 -29.88 -10.32
N VAL A 313 -10.40 -29.67 -9.56
CA VAL A 313 -11.63 -30.44 -9.69
C VAL A 313 -12.70 -29.55 -10.31
N ASN A 314 -13.20 -29.93 -11.49
CA ASN A 314 -14.32 -29.28 -12.13
C ASN A 314 -15.61 -30.02 -11.81
N ILE A 315 -16.56 -29.35 -11.15
CA ILE A 315 -17.86 -29.89 -10.82
C ILE A 315 -18.91 -29.21 -11.71
N LYS A 316 -19.67 -30.00 -12.47
CA LYS A 316 -20.78 -29.52 -13.28
C LYS A 316 -22.09 -29.69 -12.50
N TYR A 317 -22.92 -28.68 -12.57
CA TYR A 317 -24.24 -28.66 -11.95
C TYR A 317 -25.31 -28.45 -13.02
N ASP A 318 -26.52 -28.94 -12.77
CA ASP A 318 -27.66 -28.79 -13.66
C ASP A 318 -28.23 -27.37 -13.68
N SER A 319 -27.96 -26.59 -12.64
CA SER A 319 -28.39 -25.20 -12.54
C SER A 319 -27.44 -24.36 -11.69
N PHE A 320 -27.49 -23.04 -11.89
CA PHE A 320 -26.77 -22.08 -11.05
C PHE A 320 -27.19 -22.17 -9.58
N GLU A 321 -28.50 -22.41 -9.31
CA GLU A 321 -29.02 -22.57 -7.96
C GLU A 321 -28.41 -23.79 -7.27
N SER A 322 -28.31 -24.95 -7.95
CA SER A 322 -27.70 -26.14 -7.34
C SER A 322 -26.22 -25.94 -7.07
N ALA A 323 -25.49 -25.20 -7.90
CA ALA A 323 -24.10 -24.83 -7.65
C ALA A 323 -23.96 -23.95 -6.39
N LEU A 324 -24.81 -22.93 -6.23
CA LEU A 324 -24.80 -22.07 -5.04
C LEU A 324 -25.13 -22.84 -3.75
N ARG A 325 -26.13 -23.72 -3.80
CA ARG A 325 -26.52 -24.55 -2.65
C ARG A 325 -25.40 -25.51 -2.21
N HIS A 326 -24.56 -25.94 -3.14
CA HIS A 326 -23.44 -26.85 -2.85
C HIS A 326 -22.17 -26.12 -2.40
N ALA A 327 -22.02 -24.81 -2.67
CA ALA A 327 -20.84 -24.04 -2.31
C ALA A 327 -20.42 -24.17 -0.83
N PRO A 328 -21.34 -24.12 0.18
CA PRO A 328 -20.96 -24.31 1.59
C PRO A 328 -20.31 -25.67 1.86
N SER A 329 -20.75 -26.74 1.18
CA SER A 329 -20.15 -28.08 1.33
C SER A 329 -18.73 -28.14 0.77
N MET A 330 -18.47 -27.42 -0.33
CA MET A 330 -17.12 -27.32 -0.89
C MET A 330 -16.17 -26.58 0.04
N VAL A 331 -16.63 -25.46 0.62
CA VAL A 331 -15.86 -24.72 1.64
C VAL A 331 -15.58 -25.59 2.87
N ALA A 332 -16.56 -26.34 3.34
CA ALA A 332 -16.41 -27.26 4.48
C ALA A 332 -15.40 -28.39 4.17
N ALA A 333 -15.32 -28.85 2.92
CA ALA A 333 -14.32 -29.81 2.45
C ALA A 333 -12.90 -29.23 2.34
N LYS A 334 -12.73 -27.93 2.58
CA LYS A 334 -11.46 -27.19 2.42
C LYS A 334 -10.85 -27.34 1.00
N ALA A 335 -11.72 -27.40 0.00
CA ALA A 335 -11.37 -27.53 -1.41
C ALA A 335 -11.08 -26.15 -2.04
#